data_a0b3ee575cd97b248b56fe5042bdf50e
#
_entry.id   a0b3ee575cd97b248b56fe5042bdf50e
#
_cell.length_a   1.000
_cell.length_b   1.000
_cell.length_c   1.000
_cell.angle_alpha   90.00
_cell.angle_beta   90.00
_cell.angle_gamma   90.00
#
_symmetry.space_group_name_H-M   'P 1'
#
loop_
_entity.id
_entity.type
_entity.pdbx_description
1 polymer ?
#
loop_
_entity_poly.entity_id
_entity_poly.type
_entity_poly.pdbx_seq_one_letter_code
_entity_poly.pdbx_strand_id
1 'polypeptide(L)'
;MAKRNPPEILAKQTVAQSKLFAVEALDLRFSNGVERTYERMKPSGRNAVMMVPVTAEGDILLVREYAAGTERYELGFPKGLIDAGESPAEAADRELKEEIGFGTNKLTPLKDVVLAP
;
A
#
# COMPACT_ATOMS: atom_id res chain seq x y z
N MET A 1 5.49 -6.28 28.05
CA MET A 1 4.93 -4.94 28.13
C MET A 1 3.43 -4.98 28.07
N ALA A 2 2.77 -4.19 28.91
CA ALA A 2 1.31 -4.08 28.83
C ALA A 2 0.90 -3.47 27.47
N LYS A 3 -0.14 -4.02 26.87
CA LYS A 3 -0.71 -3.52 25.63
C LYS A 3 -1.37 -2.16 25.90
N ARG A 4 -0.94 -1.13 25.18
CA ARG A 4 -1.57 0.20 25.28
C ARG A 4 -2.86 0.22 24.48
N ASN A 5 -3.89 0.81 25.03
CA ASN A 5 -5.11 1.07 24.28
C ASN A 5 -4.86 2.20 23.28
N PRO A 6 -5.34 2.06 22.04
CA PRO A 6 -5.26 3.15 21.08
C PRO A 6 -6.09 4.36 21.56
N PRO A 7 -5.74 5.58 21.13
CA PRO A 7 -6.52 6.75 21.47
C PRO A 7 -7.91 6.68 20.84
N GLU A 8 -8.86 7.34 21.48
CA GLU A 8 -10.19 7.55 20.94
C GLU A 8 -10.15 8.60 19.83
N ILE A 9 -10.79 8.31 18.70
CA ILE A 9 -10.94 9.27 17.62
C ILE A 9 -12.20 10.10 17.88
N LEU A 10 -12.02 11.38 18.18
CA LEU A 10 -13.11 12.29 18.50
C LEU A 10 -13.74 12.87 17.23
N ALA A 11 -12.92 13.18 16.22
CA ALA A 11 -13.37 13.78 14.97
C ALA A 11 -12.38 13.47 13.85
N LYS A 12 -12.90 13.44 12.62
CA LYS A 12 -12.13 13.32 11.39
C LYS A 12 -12.58 14.41 10.43
N GLN A 13 -11.63 15.06 9.78
CA GLN A 13 -11.91 16.12 8.82
C GLN A 13 -10.90 16.08 7.69
N THR A 14 -11.37 16.15 6.44
CA THR A 14 -10.49 16.36 5.30
C THR A 14 -10.04 17.82 5.28
N VAL A 15 -8.74 18.05 5.37
CA VAL A 15 -8.16 19.41 5.47
C VAL A 15 -7.45 19.84 4.20
N ALA A 16 -7.12 18.91 3.31
CA ALA A 16 -6.53 19.21 2.01
C ALA A 16 -6.88 18.10 1.03
N GLN A 17 -7.00 18.46 -0.23
CA GLN A 17 -7.31 17.50 -1.29
C GLN A 17 -6.70 17.95 -2.61
N SER A 18 -6.02 17.02 -3.26
CA SER A 18 -5.56 17.17 -4.64
C SER A 18 -6.36 16.21 -5.53
N LYS A 19 -5.98 16.12 -6.80
CA LYS A 19 -6.62 15.16 -7.72
C LYS A 19 -6.47 13.71 -7.28
N LEU A 20 -5.32 13.35 -6.69
CA LEU A 20 -4.99 11.95 -6.32
C LEU A 20 -4.97 11.71 -4.81
N PHE A 21 -4.76 12.74 -4.01
CA PHE A 21 -4.51 12.61 -2.59
C PHE A 21 -5.45 13.45 -1.75
N ALA A 22 -5.69 13.00 -0.54
CA ALA A 22 -6.39 13.78 0.48
C ALA A 22 -5.65 13.65 1.80
N VAL A 23 -5.63 14.73 2.58
CA VAL A 23 -5.07 14.76 3.93
C VAL A 23 -6.23 14.89 4.90
N GLU A 24 -6.22 14.08 5.93
CA GLU A 24 -7.26 14.00 6.95
C GLU A 24 -6.67 14.36 8.31
N ALA A 25 -7.31 15.29 9.02
CA ALA A 25 -6.98 15.60 10.40
C ALA A 25 -7.81 14.73 11.34
N LEU A 26 -7.19 14.19 12.36
CA LEU A 26 -7.82 13.35 13.38
C LEU A 26 -7.65 14.05 14.75
N ASP A 27 -8.74 14.33 15.41
CA ASP A 27 -8.71 14.76 16.80
C ASP A 27 -8.75 13.52 17.67
N LEU A 28 -7.71 13.35 18.48
CA LEU A 28 -7.49 12.15 19.29
C LEU A 28 -7.49 12.50 20.78
N ARG A 29 -8.06 11.60 21.58
CA ARG A 29 -7.91 11.62 23.03
C ARG A 29 -7.20 10.37 23.49
N PHE A 30 -6.04 10.55 24.11
CA PHE A 30 -5.26 9.45 24.67
C PHE A 30 -5.78 9.01 26.02
N SER A 31 -5.40 7.82 26.48
CA SER A 31 -5.89 7.24 27.74
C SER A 31 -5.58 8.08 28.97
N ASN A 32 -4.56 8.96 28.91
CA ASN A 32 -4.25 9.90 29.97
C ASN A 32 -5.03 11.21 29.92
N GLY A 33 -6.01 11.32 29.00
CA GLY A 33 -6.85 12.51 28.82
C GLY A 33 -6.25 13.59 27.93
N VAL A 34 -5.03 13.41 27.44
CA VAL A 34 -4.38 14.39 26.55
C VAL A 34 -5.01 14.32 25.18
N GLU A 35 -5.35 15.46 24.61
CA GLU A 35 -5.90 15.58 23.27
C GLU A 35 -4.86 16.15 22.32
N ARG A 36 -4.82 15.62 21.08
CA ARG A 36 -3.92 16.05 20.01
C ARG A 36 -4.61 15.91 18.66
N THR A 37 -4.25 16.76 17.74
CA THR A 37 -4.65 16.65 16.34
C THR A 37 -3.50 16.08 15.52
N TYR A 38 -3.76 14.98 14.83
CA TYR A 38 -2.81 14.35 13.91
C TYR A 38 -3.31 14.50 12.48
N GLU A 39 -2.41 14.66 11.55
CA GLU A 39 -2.74 14.59 10.13
C GLU A 39 -2.19 13.30 9.53
N ARG A 40 -2.93 12.74 8.59
CA ARG A 40 -2.52 11.55 7.85
C ARG A 40 -3.04 11.61 6.41
N MET A 41 -2.39 10.84 5.53
CA MET A 41 -2.96 10.60 4.21
C MET A 41 -4.25 9.81 4.38
N LYS A 42 -5.35 10.31 3.80
CA LYS A 42 -6.64 9.63 3.87
C LYS A 42 -6.56 8.32 3.09
N PRO A 43 -6.96 7.19 3.69
CA PRO A 43 -6.98 5.92 2.98
C PRO A 43 -7.86 5.99 1.74
N SER A 44 -7.35 5.50 0.61
CA SER A 44 -8.11 5.49 -0.66
C SER A 44 -9.19 4.40 -0.71
N GLY A 45 -9.12 3.43 0.19
CA GLY A 45 -9.97 2.24 0.15
C GLY A 45 -9.54 1.21 -0.89
N ARG A 46 -8.49 1.47 -1.65
CA ARG A 46 -7.94 0.52 -2.63
C ARG A 46 -6.66 -0.09 -2.08
N ASN A 47 -6.54 -1.39 -2.23
CA ASN A 47 -5.35 -2.14 -1.86
C ASN A 47 -4.50 -2.43 -3.11
N ALA A 48 -3.26 -2.79 -2.88
CA ALA A 48 -2.32 -3.13 -3.94
C ALA A 48 -1.57 -4.42 -3.59
N VAL A 49 -1.00 -5.04 -4.60
CA VAL A 49 -0.12 -6.19 -4.45
C VAL A 49 1.26 -5.83 -4.97
N MET A 50 2.28 -6.41 -4.35
CA MET A 50 3.66 -6.39 -4.84
C MET A 50 4.09 -7.84 -5.01
N MET A 51 4.70 -8.14 -6.14
CA MET A 51 5.11 -9.50 -6.46
C MET A 51 6.63 -9.63 -6.47
N VAL A 52 7.12 -10.80 -6.07
CA VAL A 52 8.54 -11.16 -6.21
C VAL A 52 8.59 -12.34 -7.19
N PRO A 53 8.68 -12.07 -8.51
CA PRO A 53 8.69 -13.15 -9.50
C PRO A 53 10.08 -13.80 -9.56
N VAL A 54 10.09 -15.14 -9.43
CA VAL A 54 11.31 -15.94 -9.48
C VAL A 54 11.20 -16.88 -10.66
N THR A 55 12.22 -16.88 -11.53
CA THR A 55 12.28 -17.78 -12.68
C THR A 55 12.66 -19.20 -12.27
N ALA A 56 12.50 -20.16 -13.18
CA ALA A 56 12.92 -21.54 -12.96
C ALA A 56 14.43 -21.65 -12.66
N GLU A 57 15.24 -20.73 -13.17
CA GLU A 57 16.67 -20.67 -12.92
C GLU A 57 17.04 -20.00 -11.61
N GLY A 58 16.06 -19.46 -10.87
CA GLY A 58 16.28 -18.79 -9.60
C GLY A 58 16.55 -17.28 -9.71
N ASP A 59 16.35 -16.69 -10.88
CA ASP A 59 16.51 -15.25 -11.06
C ASP A 59 15.25 -14.49 -10.62
N ILE A 60 15.44 -13.31 -10.05
CA ILE A 60 14.34 -12.40 -9.70
C ILE A 60 14.15 -11.41 -10.85
N LEU A 61 12.90 -11.26 -11.29
CA LEU A 61 12.54 -10.29 -12.32
C LEU A 61 12.14 -8.96 -11.67
N LEU A 62 12.75 -7.90 -12.16
CA LEU A 62 12.43 -6.54 -11.72
C LEU A 62 11.90 -5.73 -12.91
N VAL A 63 11.15 -4.69 -12.61
CA VAL A 63 10.69 -3.72 -13.59
C VAL A 63 11.38 -2.39 -13.37
N ARG A 64 11.57 -1.65 -14.45
CA ARG A 64 12.12 -0.30 -14.39
C ARG A 64 11.00 0.69 -14.67
N GLU A 65 10.68 1.49 -13.66
CA GLU A 65 9.60 2.46 -13.72
C GLU A 65 10.08 3.85 -13.37
N TYR A 66 9.50 4.86 -14.00
CA TYR A 66 9.77 6.25 -13.63
C TYR A 66 9.12 6.56 -12.27
N ALA A 67 9.94 7.08 -11.37
CA ALA A 67 9.51 7.49 -10.03
C ALA A 67 9.55 9.01 -9.94
N ALA A 68 8.37 9.63 -9.92
CA ALA A 68 8.26 11.09 -9.87
C ALA A 68 8.88 11.69 -8.60
N GLY A 69 8.83 10.96 -7.48
CA GLY A 69 9.40 11.44 -6.22
C GLY A 69 10.92 11.55 -6.23
N THR A 70 11.61 10.75 -7.03
CA THR A 70 13.07 10.78 -7.18
C THR A 70 13.51 11.34 -8.53
N GLU A 71 12.56 11.63 -9.42
CA GLU A 71 12.78 12.14 -10.78
C GLU A 71 13.72 11.26 -11.61
N ARG A 72 13.63 9.95 -11.45
CA ARG A 72 14.46 8.99 -12.21
C ARG A 72 13.75 7.66 -12.37
N TYR A 73 14.28 6.82 -13.27
CA TYR A 73 13.84 5.44 -13.41
C TYR A 73 14.44 4.59 -12.29
N GLU A 74 13.55 3.91 -11.57
CA GLU A 74 13.93 3.04 -10.46
C GLU A 74 13.66 1.58 -10.82
N LEU A 75 14.54 0.68 -10.35
CA LEU A 75 14.29 -0.76 -10.40
C LEU A 75 13.48 -1.14 -9.17
N GLY A 76 12.44 -1.94 -9.37
CA GLY A 76 11.61 -2.41 -8.28
C GLY A 76 10.86 -3.68 -8.64
N PHE A 77 10.19 -4.23 -7.64
CA PHE A 77 9.30 -5.37 -7.87
C PHE A 77 8.05 -4.91 -8.60
N PRO A 78 7.49 -5.77 -9.50
CA PRO A 78 6.19 -5.50 -10.10
C PRO A 78 5.13 -5.30 -9.02
N LYS A 79 4.23 -4.36 -9.23
CA LYS A 79 3.15 -4.05 -8.30
C LYS A 79 1.97 -3.47 -9.06
N GLY A 80 0.80 -3.57 -8.47
CA GLY A 80 -0.39 -3.00 -9.07
C GLY A 80 -1.56 -3.00 -8.10
N LEU A 81 -2.62 -2.31 -8.50
CA LEU A 81 -3.82 -2.21 -7.70
C LEU A 81 -4.66 -3.48 -7.82
N ILE A 82 -5.34 -3.81 -6.74
CA ILE A 82 -6.35 -4.86 -6.73
C ILE A 82 -7.65 -4.26 -7.25
N ASP A 83 -8.20 -4.84 -8.32
CA ASP A 83 -9.47 -4.39 -8.87
C ASP A 83 -10.65 -4.88 -8.02
N ALA A 84 -11.78 -4.20 -8.16
CA ALA A 84 -12.99 -4.58 -7.44
C ALA A 84 -13.37 -6.04 -7.76
N GLY A 85 -13.61 -6.83 -6.72
CA GLY A 85 -13.98 -8.23 -6.84
C GLY A 85 -12.81 -9.19 -7.07
N GLU A 86 -11.58 -8.69 -7.22
CA GLU A 86 -10.37 -9.52 -7.32
C GLU A 86 -9.85 -9.90 -5.95
N SER A 87 -9.33 -11.12 -5.82
CA SER A 87 -8.48 -11.50 -4.70
C SER A 87 -7.06 -10.95 -4.90
N PRO A 88 -6.26 -10.83 -3.84
CA PRO A 88 -4.84 -10.46 -4.01
C PRO A 88 -4.08 -11.38 -4.97
N ALA A 89 -4.34 -12.68 -4.93
CA ALA A 89 -3.70 -13.65 -5.84
C ALA A 89 -4.11 -13.43 -7.30
N GLU A 90 -5.38 -13.17 -7.56
CA GLU A 90 -5.88 -12.86 -8.90
C GLU A 90 -5.27 -11.56 -9.44
N ALA A 91 -5.21 -10.53 -8.61
CA ALA A 91 -4.56 -9.26 -8.97
C ALA A 91 -3.07 -9.45 -9.28
N ALA A 92 -2.37 -10.23 -8.45
CA ALA A 92 -0.95 -10.52 -8.66
C ALA A 92 -0.70 -11.24 -9.99
N ASP A 93 -1.48 -12.25 -10.31
CA ASP A 93 -1.35 -12.97 -11.58
C ASP A 93 -1.63 -12.07 -12.79
N ARG A 94 -2.68 -11.26 -12.71
CA ARG A 94 -3.03 -10.29 -13.77
C ARG A 94 -1.92 -9.27 -13.97
N GLU A 95 -1.42 -8.66 -12.90
CA GLU A 95 -0.37 -7.64 -12.98
C GLU A 95 0.95 -8.21 -13.50
N LEU A 96 1.29 -9.46 -13.14
CA LEU A 96 2.47 -10.13 -13.69
C LEU A 96 2.37 -10.29 -15.21
N LYS A 97 1.20 -10.71 -15.71
CA LYS A 97 0.98 -10.84 -17.15
C LYS A 97 1.08 -9.49 -17.87
N GLU A 98 0.53 -8.43 -17.28
CA GLU A 98 0.56 -7.09 -17.86
C GLU A 98 1.97 -6.47 -17.85
N GLU A 99 2.72 -6.61 -16.76
CA GLU A 99 4.02 -5.93 -16.59
C GLU A 99 5.21 -6.72 -17.14
N ILE A 100 5.22 -8.04 -17.00
CA ILE A 100 6.35 -8.88 -17.44
C ILE A 100 5.97 -9.95 -18.45
N GLY A 101 4.69 -10.07 -18.82
CA GLY A 101 4.24 -11.00 -19.85
C GLY A 101 4.10 -12.46 -19.40
N PHE A 102 4.35 -12.78 -18.14
CA PHE A 102 4.25 -14.12 -17.60
C PHE A 102 3.26 -14.18 -16.45
N GLY A 103 2.35 -15.17 -16.51
CA GLY A 103 1.51 -15.51 -15.38
C GLY A 103 2.12 -16.62 -14.55
N THR A 104 1.48 -16.93 -13.43
CA THR A 104 1.87 -18.02 -12.56
C THR A 104 0.64 -18.70 -11.96
N ASN A 105 0.74 -19.99 -11.73
CA ASN A 105 -0.25 -20.75 -10.97
C ASN A 105 0.25 -21.06 -9.55
N LYS A 106 1.44 -20.56 -9.18
CA LYS A 106 2.04 -20.78 -7.88
C LYS A 106 2.32 -19.43 -7.23
N LEU A 107 1.42 -19.00 -6.37
CA LEU A 107 1.57 -17.78 -5.59
C LEU A 107 1.64 -18.15 -4.12
N THR A 108 2.67 -17.67 -3.44
CA THR A 108 2.83 -17.84 -2.00
C THR A 108 2.70 -16.49 -1.33
N PRO A 109 1.69 -16.27 -0.48
CA PRO A 109 1.61 -15.04 0.30
C PRO A 109 2.79 -14.92 1.25
N LEU A 110 3.47 -13.77 1.25
CA LEU A 110 4.60 -13.53 2.12
C LEU A 110 4.18 -12.71 3.34
N LYS A 111 3.54 -11.57 3.11
CA LYS A 111 3.18 -10.66 4.19
C LYS A 111 2.20 -9.60 3.73
N ASP A 112 1.29 -9.23 4.61
CA ASP A 112 0.48 -8.02 4.47
C ASP A 112 1.18 -6.88 5.20
N VAL A 113 1.31 -5.74 4.53
CA VAL A 113 1.95 -4.56 5.10
C VAL A 113 1.08 -3.35 4.91
N VAL A 114 1.20 -2.41 5.83
CA VAL A 114 0.58 -1.09 5.71
C VAL A 114 1.70 -0.08 5.57
N LEU A 115 1.63 0.73 4.51
CA LEU A 115 2.58 1.82 4.33
C LEU A 115 2.14 2.97 5.21
N ALA A 116 2.94 3.27 6.22
CA ALA A 116 2.71 4.43 7.07
C ALA A 116 3.24 5.69 6.39
N PRO A 117 2.55 6.82 6.55
CA PRO A 117 3.08 8.09 6.11
C PRO A 117 4.28 8.52 6.94
#